data_1f5a9c1b0a86f8ecd4dd9a874ba6516b
#
_entry.id   1f5a9c1b0a86f8ecd4dd9a874ba6516b
#
_cell.length_a   1.000
_cell.length_b   1.000
_cell.length_c   1.000
_cell.angle_alpha   90.00
_cell.angle_beta   90.00
_cell.angle_gamma   90.00
#
_symmetry.space_group_name_H-M   'P 1'
#
loop_
_entity.id
_entity.type
_entity.pdbx_description
1 polymer ?
#
loop_
_entity_poly.entity_id
_entity_poly.type
_entity_poly.pdbx_seq_one_letter_code
_entity_poly.pdbx_strand_id
1 'polypeptide(L)'
;MAGEKSIHSGHRQRMRERFSVRGFLGYQPHEVLEQFLYDVIPRGDTNETAHLLLQKFGSLDGVFTAPREELLTVKGIGEKSADYILSLYPETGAEMLEQYKSADNMSIYDLVILYDWFIKVCRDERIYVTLLDENQKLLEFSPMEAEDTVNEAISAAEKYPTAKVMYLTGRSGAVTKDMVDEIKARLANFTAVDGLCLTDDVGFVSVSNPESVLRLYKKPTKKSLSLKKLIKL
;
A
#
# COMPACT_ATOMS: atom_id res chain seq x y z
N MET A 1 41.88 -21.41 -24.74
CA MET A 1 41.12 -21.64 -23.49
C MET A 1 39.78 -20.95 -23.63
N ALA A 2 38.73 -21.72 -23.90
CA ALA A 2 37.39 -21.22 -23.98
C ALA A 2 36.90 -20.90 -22.54
N GLY A 3 36.68 -19.62 -22.23
CA GLY A 3 36.16 -19.20 -20.94
C GLY A 3 34.81 -19.86 -20.69
N GLU A 4 34.61 -20.50 -19.56
CA GLU A 4 33.34 -20.96 -19.06
C GLU A 4 32.34 -19.79 -19.11
N LYS A 5 31.37 -19.88 -20.01
CA LYS A 5 30.23 -19.01 -19.98
C LYS A 5 29.53 -19.27 -18.63
N SER A 6 29.62 -18.33 -17.71
CA SER A 6 28.94 -18.39 -16.43
C SER A 6 27.48 -18.81 -16.64
N ILE A 7 27.02 -19.80 -15.87
CA ILE A 7 25.64 -20.32 -15.88
C ILE A 7 24.63 -19.18 -15.68
N HIS A 8 25.06 -18.05 -15.09
CA HIS A 8 24.28 -16.82 -14.89
C HIS A 8 24.25 -15.89 -16.12
N SER A 9 25.04 -16.18 -17.18
CA SER A 9 25.00 -15.41 -18.42
C SER A 9 23.65 -15.58 -19.11
N GLY A 10 22.90 -14.46 -19.20
CA GLY A 10 21.56 -14.42 -19.79
C GLY A 10 20.39 -14.62 -18.82
N HIS A 11 20.61 -14.94 -17.53
CA HIS A 11 19.51 -15.03 -16.55
C HIS A 11 18.74 -13.72 -16.46
N ARG A 12 19.42 -12.61 -16.27
CA ARG A 12 18.83 -11.26 -16.20
C ARG A 12 18.04 -10.91 -17.44
N GLN A 13 18.51 -11.28 -18.63
CA GLN A 13 17.79 -11.05 -19.87
C GLN A 13 16.51 -11.89 -19.95
N ARG A 14 16.58 -13.18 -19.62
CA ARG A 14 15.39 -14.06 -19.58
C ARG A 14 14.33 -13.58 -18.58
N MET A 15 14.77 -13.07 -17.44
CA MET A 15 13.86 -12.50 -16.43
C MET A 15 13.16 -11.25 -16.97
N ARG A 16 13.88 -10.33 -17.62
CA ARG A 16 13.30 -9.15 -18.26
C ARG A 16 12.33 -9.50 -19.40
N GLU A 17 12.67 -10.48 -20.22
CA GLU A 17 11.80 -10.97 -21.29
C GLU A 17 10.52 -11.60 -20.70
N ARG A 18 10.64 -12.40 -19.64
CA ARG A 18 9.48 -12.96 -18.94
C ARG A 18 8.60 -11.85 -18.34
N PHE A 19 9.21 -10.84 -17.75
CA PHE A 19 8.50 -9.68 -17.19
C PHE A 19 7.77 -8.88 -18.27
N SER A 20 8.41 -8.61 -19.41
CA SER A 20 7.78 -7.85 -20.50
C SER A 20 6.54 -8.51 -21.08
N VAL A 21 6.43 -9.84 -20.99
CA VAL A 21 5.29 -10.61 -21.52
C VAL A 21 4.17 -10.80 -20.50
N ARG A 22 4.52 -10.99 -19.21
CA ARG A 22 3.57 -11.44 -18.17
C ARG A 22 3.57 -10.59 -16.91
N GLY A 23 4.36 -9.51 -16.85
CA GLY A 23 4.58 -8.77 -15.62
C GLY A 23 5.10 -9.70 -14.52
N PHE A 24 4.68 -9.49 -13.30
CA PHE A 24 5.06 -10.32 -12.15
C PHE A 24 4.25 -11.61 -12.00
N LEU A 25 3.41 -11.97 -12.99
CA LEU A 25 2.58 -13.17 -12.89
C LEU A 25 3.44 -14.43 -12.78
N GLY A 26 3.30 -15.14 -11.66
CA GLY A 26 4.05 -16.37 -11.37
C GLY A 26 5.47 -16.16 -10.84
N TYR A 27 5.87 -14.90 -10.56
CA TYR A 27 7.13 -14.62 -9.88
C TYR A 27 7.06 -15.01 -8.41
N GLN A 28 8.18 -15.55 -7.90
CA GLN A 28 8.36 -15.70 -6.46
C GLN A 28 8.83 -14.38 -5.85
N PRO A 29 8.68 -14.15 -4.55
CA PRO A 29 9.09 -12.89 -3.91
C PRO A 29 10.53 -12.47 -4.20
N HIS A 30 11.48 -13.42 -4.21
CA HIS A 30 12.88 -13.12 -4.54
C HIS A 30 13.06 -12.72 -6.00
N GLU A 31 12.30 -13.31 -6.93
CA GLU A 31 12.34 -12.96 -8.35
C GLU A 31 11.80 -11.54 -8.59
N VAL A 32 10.79 -11.12 -7.81
CA VAL A 32 10.26 -9.74 -7.83
C VAL A 32 11.35 -8.75 -7.40
N LEU A 33 12.00 -9.00 -6.25
CA LEU A 33 13.11 -8.17 -5.78
C LEU A 33 14.27 -8.16 -6.77
N GLU A 34 14.63 -9.32 -7.31
CA GLU A 34 15.70 -9.44 -8.28
C GLU A 34 15.43 -8.57 -9.52
N GLN A 35 14.18 -8.55 -10.02
CA GLN A 35 13.78 -7.72 -11.14
C GLN A 35 13.98 -6.23 -10.86
N PHE A 36 13.61 -5.75 -9.69
CA PHE A 36 13.84 -4.36 -9.28
C PHE A 36 15.34 -4.06 -9.11
N LEU A 37 16.10 -4.96 -8.50
CA LEU A 37 17.52 -4.77 -8.25
C LEU A 37 18.35 -4.70 -9.55
N TYR A 38 17.85 -5.23 -10.69
CA TYR A 38 18.53 -5.11 -11.97
C TYR A 38 18.75 -3.67 -12.43
N ASP A 39 17.92 -2.75 -11.99
CA ASP A 39 17.99 -1.35 -12.41
C ASP A 39 19.07 -0.57 -11.64
N VAL A 40 19.35 -0.98 -10.40
CA VAL A 40 20.30 -0.29 -9.51
C VAL A 40 21.56 -1.06 -9.21
N ILE A 41 21.58 -2.36 -9.46
CA ILE A 41 22.78 -3.24 -9.33
C ILE A 41 23.14 -3.78 -10.72
N PRO A 42 23.89 -3.02 -11.54
CA PRO A 42 24.18 -3.43 -12.91
C PRO A 42 25.11 -4.65 -13.00
N ARG A 43 25.90 -4.90 -11.96
CA ARG A 43 26.84 -6.03 -11.87
C ARG A 43 26.73 -6.68 -10.50
N GLY A 44 26.80 -8.01 -10.46
CA GLY A 44 26.74 -8.79 -9.21
C GLY A 44 25.58 -9.78 -9.22
N ASP A 45 25.54 -10.58 -8.16
CA ASP A 45 24.49 -11.58 -7.94
C ASP A 45 23.30 -10.95 -7.20
N THR A 46 22.31 -10.51 -7.98
CA THR A 46 21.08 -9.94 -7.44
C THR A 46 20.14 -11.00 -6.86
N ASN A 47 20.30 -12.26 -7.26
CA ASN A 47 19.53 -13.37 -6.72
C ASN A 47 19.91 -13.64 -5.25
N GLU A 48 21.22 -13.77 -4.96
CA GLU A 48 21.71 -13.89 -3.57
C GLU A 48 21.24 -12.70 -2.72
N THR A 49 21.38 -11.48 -3.24
CA THR A 49 20.94 -10.25 -2.53
C THR A 49 19.45 -10.26 -2.24
N ALA A 50 18.61 -10.68 -3.19
CA ALA A 50 17.16 -10.77 -3.01
C ALA A 50 16.77 -11.79 -1.93
N HIS A 51 17.45 -12.94 -1.91
CA HIS A 51 17.25 -13.94 -0.85
C HIS A 51 17.66 -13.43 0.53
N LEU A 52 18.81 -12.73 0.64
CA LEU A 52 19.27 -12.14 1.91
C LEU A 52 18.31 -11.08 2.43
N LEU A 53 17.74 -10.23 1.55
CA LEU A 53 16.71 -9.27 1.92
C LEU A 53 15.47 -9.95 2.49
N LEU A 54 14.94 -10.97 1.80
CA LEU A 54 13.77 -11.70 2.28
C LEU A 54 14.04 -12.49 3.56
N GLN A 55 15.24 -13.03 3.71
CA GLN A 55 15.63 -13.72 4.93
C GLN A 55 15.65 -12.77 6.13
N LYS A 56 16.14 -11.53 5.93
CA LYS A 56 16.25 -10.53 7.00
C LYS A 56 14.90 -9.91 7.34
N PHE A 57 14.12 -9.53 6.34
CA PHE A 57 12.91 -8.75 6.52
C PHE A 57 11.59 -9.54 6.39
N GLY A 58 11.67 -10.82 6.06
CA GLY A 58 10.57 -11.78 6.09
C GLY A 58 9.60 -11.72 4.91
N SER A 59 9.42 -10.56 4.26
CA SER A 59 8.49 -10.38 3.15
C SER A 59 8.93 -9.24 2.23
N LEU A 60 8.29 -9.11 1.07
CA LEU A 60 8.48 -7.93 0.20
C LEU A 60 8.10 -6.64 0.92
N ASP A 61 6.96 -6.64 1.61
CA ASP A 61 6.54 -5.48 2.42
C ASP A 61 7.61 -5.14 3.46
N GLY A 62 8.15 -6.14 4.15
CA GLY A 62 9.22 -5.95 5.13
C GLY A 62 10.48 -5.33 4.52
N VAL A 63 10.83 -5.70 3.28
CA VAL A 63 11.96 -5.12 2.55
C VAL A 63 11.70 -3.67 2.17
N PHE A 64 10.53 -3.38 1.60
CA PHE A 64 10.19 -2.04 1.13
C PHE A 64 9.92 -1.04 2.25
N THR A 65 9.59 -1.50 3.46
CA THR A 65 9.35 -0.66 4.64
C THR A 65 10.50 -0.67 5.64
N ALA A 66 11.58 -1.39 5.32
CA ALA A 66 12.74 -1.51 6.22
C ALA A 66 13.41 -0.14 6.47
N PRO A 67 13.95 0.10 7.68
CA PRO A 67 14.81 1.23 7.92
C PRO A 67 16.01 1.23 6.95
N ARG A 68 16.34 2.42 6.42
CA ARG A 68 17.46 2.58 5.46
C ARG A 68 18.77 1.97 5.98
N GLU A 69 19.06 2.22 7.24
CA GLU A 69 20.27 1.74 7.91
C GLU A 69 20.32 0.22 7.97
N GLU A 70 19.16 -0.43 8.12
CA GLU A 70 19.08 -1.88 8.12
C GLU A 70 19.22 -2.49 6.73
N LEU A 71 18.70 -1.83 5.68
CA LEU A 71 18.93 -2.23 4.30
C LEU A 71 20.42 -2.22 3.97
N LEU A 72 21.14 -1.18 4.39
CA LEU A 72 22.59 -1.03 4.17
C LEU A 72 23.44 -2.14 4.81
N THR A 73 22.93 -2.85 5.79
CA THR A 73 23.64 -4.00 6.39
C THR A 73 23.56 -5.27 5.55
N VAL A 74 22.70 -5.31 4.53
CA VAL A 74 22.54 -6.49 3.68
C VAL A 74 23.64 -6.50 2.60
N LYS A 75 24.34 -7.65 2.48
CA LYS A 75 25.38 -7.83 1.47
C LYS A 75 24.83 -7.55 0.06
N GLY A 76 25.49 -6.68 -0.67
CA GLY A 76 25.11 -6.30 -2.04
C GLY A 76 24.20 -5.07 -2.11
N ILE A 77 23.72 -4.55 -0.98
CA ILE A 77 22.95 -3.30 -0.90
C ILE A 77 23.89 -2.15 -0.52
N GLY A 78 23.99 -1.19 -1.41
CA GLY A 78 24.64 0.11 -1.17
C GLY A 78 23.60 1.22 -1.06
N GLU A 79 24.04 2.45 -0.82
CA GLU A 79 23.18 3.62 -0.64
C GLU A 79 22.16 3.80 -1.78
N LYS A 80 22.62 3.74 -3.03
CA LYS A 80 21.74 3.86 -4.20
C LYS A 80 20.67 2.77 -4.27
N SER A 81 21.03 1.54 -3.91
CA SER A 81 20.08 0.43 -3.92
C SER A 81 19.07 0.54 -2.78
N ALA A 82 19.51 0.99 -1.60
CA ALA A 82 18.62 1.24 -0.46
C ALA A 82 17.63 2.36 -0.78
N ASP A 83 18.12 3.49 -1.30
CA ASP A 83 17.27 4.63 -1.69
C ASP A 83 16.28 4.24 -2.79
N TYR A 84 16.70 3.44 -3.77
CA TYR A 84 15.83 2.93 -4.81
C TYR A 84 14.73 1.99 -4.26
N ILE A 85 15.10 1.02 -3.40
CA ILE A 85 14.12 0.13 -2.75
C ILE A 85 13.07 0.94 -2.01
N LEU A 86 13.49 1.96 -1.27
CA LEU A 86 12.59 2.83 -0.51
C LEU A 86 11.74 3.73 -1.42
N SER A 87 12.23 4.11 -2.60
CA SER A 87 11.48 4.94 -3.56
C SER A 87 10.41 4.19 -4.33
N LEU A 88 10.59 2.88 -4.54
CA LEU A 88 9.62 2.08 -5.28
C LEU A 88 8.22 2.09 -4.65
N TYR A 89 8.16 2.30 -3.38
CA TYR A 89 6.94 2.15 -2.62
C TYR A 89 6.06 3.41 -2.58
N PRO A 90 6.59 4.62 -2.41
CA PRO A 90 5.79 5.85 -2.53
C PRO A 90 5.26 6.10 -3.94
N GLU A 91 6.05 5.82 -4.97
CA GLU A 91 5.63 5.98 -6.37
C GLU A 91 4.44 5.07 -6.69
N THR A 92 4.46 3.83 -6.24
CA THR A 92 3.35 2.89 -6.43
C THR A 92 2.07 3.35 -5.71
N GLY A 93 2.18 3.98 -4.54
CA GLY A 93 1.03 4.54 -3.82
C GLY A 93 0.36 5.70 -4.57
N ALA A 94 1.17 6.58 -5.16
CA ALA A 94 0.68 7.68 -5.99
C ALA A 94 0.00 7.15 -7.27
N GLU A 95 0.61 6.15 -7.92
CA GLU A 95 0.01 5.49 -9.08
C GLU A 95 -1.30 4.78 -8.73
N MET A 96 -1.35 4.07 -7.60
CA MET A 96 -2.60 3.45 -7.12
C MET A 96 -3.69 4.50 -6.90
N LEU A 97 -3.37 5.61 -6.25
CA LEU A 97 -4.33 6.69 -6.01
C LEU A 97 -4.87 7.25 -7.33
N GLU A 98 -4.02 7.47 -8.32
CA GLU A 98 -4.44 7.95 -9.65
C GLU A 98 -5.30 6.90 -10.39
N GLN A 99 -5.01 5.62 -10.25
CA GLN A 99 -5.86 4.54 -10.79
C GLN A 99 -7.24 4.55 -10.14
N TYR A 100 -7.33 4.70 -8.81
CA TYR A 100 -8.62 4.79 -8.13
C TYR A 100 -9.39 6.06 -8.49
N LYS A 101 -8.73 7.20 -8.66
CA LYS A 101 -9.37 8.45 -9.15
C LYS A 101 -9.94 8.30 -10.57
N SER A 102 -9.29 7.48 -11.40
CA SER A 102 -9.74 7.21 -12.77
C SER A 102 -10.77 6.08 -12.87
N ALA A 103 -10.95 5.28 -11.82
CA ALA A 103 -11.91 4.18 -11.79
C ALA A 103 -13.35 4.70 -11.72
N ASP A 104 -14.28 3.95 -12.28
CA ASP A 104 -15.72 4.28 -12.26
C ASP A 104 -16.33 4.18 -10.87
N ASN A 105 -15.79 3.26 -10.04
CA ASN A 105 -16.21 3.09 -8.65
C ASN A 105 -15.07 2.55 -7.78
N MET A 106 -15.20 2.74 -6.48
CA MET A 106 -14.29 2.27 -5.45
C MET A 106 -15.06 1.51 -4.36
N SER A 107 -14.62 0.32 -4.05
CA SER A 107 -15.20 -0.44 -2.94
C SER A 107 -14.55 -0.04 -1.60
N ILE A 108 -15.22 -0.37 -0.49
CA ILE A 108 -14.63 -0.20 0.85
C ILE A 108 -13.34 -1.01 1.02
N TYR A 109 -13.19 -2.13 0.30
CA TYR A 109 -11.95 -2.92 0.31
C TYR A 109 -10.79 -2.19 -0.38
N ASP A 110 -11.06 -1.48 -1.46
CA ASP A 110 -10.05 -0.68 -2.17
C ASP A 110 -9.56 0.47 -1.28
N LEU A 111 -10.48 1.16 -0.59
CA LEU A 111 -10.15 2.18 0.39
C LEU A 111 -9.23 1.65 1.49
N VAL A 112 -9.57 0.51 2.02
CA VAL A 112 -8.82 -0.12 3.11
C VAL A 112 -7.42 -0.55 2.63
N ILE A 113 -7.30 -1.08 1.41
CA ILE A 113 -6.02 -1.41 0.78
C ILE A 113 -5.17 -0.15 0.59
N LEU A 114 -5.78 0.92 0.06
CA LEU A 114 -5.10 2.18 -0.17
C LEU A 114 -4.57 2.79 1.14
N TYR A 115 -5.40 2.81 2.19
CA TYR A 115 -5.00 3.33 3.50
C TYR A 115 -3.93 2.47 4.20
N ASP A 116 -4.07 1.13 4.17
CA ASP A 116 -3.07 0.19 4.71
C ASP A 116 -1.71 0.40 4.03
N TRP A 117 -1.73 0.69 2.73
CA TRP A 117 -0.57 1.10 1.98
C TRP A 117 0.06 2.38 2.55
N PHE A 118 -0.68 3.47 2.69
CA PHE A 118 -0.13 4.74 3.17
C PHE A 118 0.44 4.62 4.60
N ILE A 119 -0.23 3.89 5.49
CA ILE A 119 0.29 3.64 6.85
C ILE A 119 1.60 2.85 6.82
N LYS A 120 1.63 1.73 6.14
CA LYS A 120 2.79 0.84 6.18
C LYS A 120 3.99 1.40 5.43
N VAL A 121 3.73 2.18 4.42
CA VAL A 121 4.68 2.61 3.41
C VAL A 121 5.18 4.00 3.65
N CYS A 122 4.26 4.95 3.69
CA CYS A 122 4.59 6.33 3.93
C CYS A 122 4.80 6.58 5.43
N ARG A 123 4.51 5.58 6.29
CA ARG A 123 4.47 5.70 7.75
C ARG A 123 3.65 6.91 8.19
N ASP A 124 2.63 7.21 7.41
CA ASP A 124 1.72 8.30 7.68
C ASP A 124 0.60 7.81 8.60
N GLU A 125 0.64 8.23 9.85
CA GLU A 125 -0.32 7.84 10.87
C GLU A 125 -1.52 8.80 10.98
N ARG A 126 -1.59 9.80 10.08
CA ARG A 126 -2.69 10.76 10.06
C ARG A 126 -4.02 10.08 9.76
N ILE A 127 -5.10 10.75 10.12
CA ILE A 127 -6.43 10.37 9.68
C ILE A 127 -6.58 10.82 8.22
N TYR A 128 -7.14 9.94 7.39
CA TYR A 128 -7.45 10.24 5.99
C TYR A 128 -8.94 10.42 5.81
N VAL A 129 -9.33 11.48 5.09
CA VAL A 129 -10.70 11.62 4.59
C VAL A 129 -10.79 11.03 3.19
N THR A 130 -11.85 10.25 2.98
CA THR A 130 -12.24 9.76 1.66
C THR A 130 -13.63 10.25 1.34
N LEU A 131 -13.80 10.87 0.18
CA LEU A 131 -15.09 11.29 -0.33
C LEU A 131 -15.41 10.53 -1.61
N LEU A 132 -16.62 9.97 -1.67
CA LEU A 132 -17.14 9.29 -2.85
C LEU A 132 -18.45 9.95 -3.27
N ASP A 133 -18.74 9.93 -4.57
CA ASP A 133 -20.05 10.31 -5.09
C ASP A 133 -21.10 9.20 -4.92
N GLU A 134 -22.30 9.38 -5.45
CA GLU A 134 -23.40 8.41 -5.39
C GLU A 134 -23.08 7.08 -6.14
N ASN A 135 -22.16 7.12 -7.11
CA ASN A 135 -21.71 5.95 -7.87
C ASN A 135 -20.47 5.28 -7.26
N GLN A 136 -20.05 5.69 -6.06
CA GLN A 136 -18.84 5.26 -5.38
C GLN A 136 -17.56 5.68 -6.10
N LYS A 137 -17.58 6.71 -6.93
CA LYS A 137 -16.40 7.27 -7.56
C LYS A 137 -15.59 8.08 -6.55
N LEU A 138 -14.28 7.87 -6.53
CA LEU A 138 -13.37 8.60 -5.64
C LEU A 138 -13.28 10.07 -6.08
N LEU A 139 -13.64 10.97 -5.17
CA LEU A 139 -13.53 12.41 -5.33
C LEU A 139 -12.33 12.99 -4.59
N GLU A 140 -12.07 12.50 -3.37
CA GLU A 140 -10.98 12.95 -2.52
C GLU A 140 -10.45 11.79 -1.68
N PHE A 141 -9.14 11.75 -1.51
CA PHE A 141 -8.42 10.92 -0.55
C PHE A 141 -7.21 11.71 -0.06
N SER A 142 -7.30 12.30 1.11
CA SER A 142 -6.25 13.17 1.64
C SER A 142 -6.09 13.02 3.15
N PRO A 143 -4.87 13.23 3.66
CA PRO A 143 -4.61 13.27 5.09
C PRO A 143 -5.19 14.54 5.72
N MET A 144 -5.57 14.43 6.99
CA MET A 144 -6.06 15.52 7.82
C MET A 144 -5.12 15.76 9.00
N GLU A 145 -5.06 16.99 9.47
CA GLU A 145 -4.33 17.33 10.68
C GLU A 145 -5.14 16.94 11.92
N ALA A 146 -4.45 16.40 12.95
CA ALA A 146 -5.14 15.81 14.10
C ALA A 146 -5.89 16.81 14.99
N GLU A 147 -5.57 18.11 14.91
CA GLU A 147 -6.11 19.11 15.84
C GLU A 147 -7.56 19.50 15.54
N ASP A 148 -8.03 19.37 14.30
CA ASP A 148 -9.38 19.79 13.90
C ASP A 148 -10.02 18.89 12.82
N THR A 149 -9.87 17.60 12.99
CA THR A 149 -10.33 16.56 12.05
C THR A 149 -11.77 16.73 11.59
N VAL A 150 -12.69 17.15 12.51
CA VAL A 150 -14.12 17.30 12.20
C VAL A 150 -14.32 18.46 11.23
N ASN A 151 -13.76 19.64 11.49
CA ASN A 151 -13.92 20.79 10.62
C ASN A 151 -13.18 20.63 9.30
N GLU A 152 -12.02 19.96 9.30
CA GLU A 152 -11.32 19.63 8.05
C GLU A 152 -12.13 18.68 7.17
N ALA A 153 -12.74 17.63 7.76
CA ALA A 153 -13.61 16.72 7.02
C ALA A 153 -14.83 17.44 6.42
N ILE A 154 -15.44 18.36 7.16
CA ILE A 154 -16.56 19.16 6.66
C ILE A 154 -16.11 20.11 5.55
N SER A 155 -14.97 20.80 5.73
CA SER A 155 -14.40 21.66 4.70
C SER A 155 -14.03 20.89 3.43
N ALA A 156 -13.57 19.65 3.56
CA ALA A 156 -13.34 18.77 2.43
C ALA A 156 -14.68 18.46 1.70
N ALA A 157 -15.74 18.13 2.46
CA ALA A 157 -17.06 17.85 1.88
C ALA A 157 -17.64 19.05 1.13
N GLU A 158 -17.44 20.27 1.62
CA GLU A 158 -17.91 21.51 0.98
C GLU A 158 -17.25 21.76 -0.39
N LYS A 159 -16.00 21.31 -0.58
CA LYS A 159 -15.30 21.40 -1.87
C LYS A 159 -15.88 20.47 -2.95
N TYR A 160 -16.59 19.42 -2.53
CA TYR A 160 -17.13 18.39 -3.42
C TYR A 160 -18.65 18.25 -3.27
N PRO A 161 -19.47 19.14 -3.88
CA PRO A 161 -20.93 19.15 -3.74
C PRO A 161 -21.61 17.84 -4.17
N THR A 162 -20.95 17.05 -5.01
CA THR A 162 -21.44 15.75 -5.48
C THR A 162 -21.11 14.60 -4.52
N ALA A 163 -20.33 14.85 -3.47
CA ALA A 163 -20.01 13.83 -2.48
C ALA A 163 -21.27 13.38 -1.72
N LYS A 164 -21.38 12.05 -1.54
CA LYS A 164 -22.51 11.41 -0.84
C LYS A 164 -22.05 10.43 0.23
N VAL A 165 -20.81 9.97 0.15
CA VAL A 165 -20.23 9.03 1.10
C VAL A 165 -18.92 9.59 1.62
N MET A 166 -18.72 9.49 2.93
CA MET A 166 -17.48 9.88 3.58
C MET A 166 -16.98 8.74 4.48
N TYR A 167 -15.70 8.46 4.36
CA TYR A 167 -14.99 7.63 5.34
C TYR A 167 -13.84 8.40 5.97
N LEU A 168 -13.73 8.31 7.28
CA LEU A 168 -12.55 8.71 8.03
C LEU A 168 -11.74 7.46 8.35
N THR A 169 -10.52 7.37 7.89
CA THR A 169 -9.70 6.19 8.08
C THR A 169 -8.47 6.54 8.93
N GLY A 170 -8.26 5.78 10.01
CA GLY A 170 -7.19 6.04 10.97
C GLY A 170 -6.76 4.79 11.72
N ARG A 171 -5.71 4.92 12.55
CA ARG A 171 -5.33 3.87 13.50
C ARG A 171 -6.40 3.73 14.59
N SER A 172 -6.37 2.60 15.30
CA SER A 172 -7.27 2.35 16.43
C SER A 172 -7.25 3.51 17.44
N GLY A 173 -8.43 4.06 17.72
CA GLY A 173 -8.61 5.19 18.62
C GLY A 173 -8.40 6.58 17.98
N ALA A 174 -7.88 6.68 16.77
CA ALA A 174 -7.71 7.96 16.08
C ALA A 174 -9.05 8.54 15.60
N VAL A 175 -9.93 7.69 15.06
CA VAL A 175 -11.29 8.07 14.68
C VAL A 175 -12.26 7.58 15.75
N THR A 176 -13.04 8.48 16.33
CA THR A 176 -14.00 8.15 17.39
C THR A 176 -15.44 8.19 16.89
N LYS A 177 -16.33 7.55 17.63
CA LYS A 177 -17.77 7.59 17.31
C LYS A 177 -18.33 9.00 17.42
N ASP A 178 -17.90 9.76 18.40
CA ASP A 178 -18.36 11.14 18.61
C ASP A 178 -18.00 12.03 17.40
N MET A 179 -16.79 11.90 16.87
CA MET A 179 -16.38 12.61 15.63
C MET A 179 -17.29 12.25 14.45
N VAL A 180 -17.54 10.95 14.26
CA VAL A 180 -18.41 10.46 13.17
C VAL A 180 -19.84 10.96 13.34
N ASP A 181 -20.38 10.93 14.55
CA ASP A 181 -21.75 11.37 14.85
C ASP A 181 -21.89 12.89 14.69
N GLU A 182 -20.88 13.68 15.09
CA GLU A 182 -20.85 15.13 14.86
C GLU A 182 -20.83 15.46 13.36
N ILE A 183 -19.99 14.81 12.58
CA ILE A 183 -19.92 15.01 11.12
C ILE A 183 -21.26 14.63 10.48
N LYS A 184 -21.87 13.51 10.88
CA LYS A 184 -23.20 13.10 10.40
C LYS A 184 -24.27 14.17 10.68
N ALA A 185 -24.25 14.74 11.85
CA ALA A 185 -25.22 15.78 12.23
C ALA A 185 -25.08 17.03 11.36
N ARG A 186 -23.87 17.36 10.91
CA ARG A 186 -23.58 18.56 10.10
C ARG A 186 -23.70 18.33 8.59
N LEU A 187 -23.56 17.08 8.11
CA LEU A 187 -23.61 16.70 6.70
C LEU A 187 -24.89 15.91 6.37
N ALA A 188 -26.05 16.57 6.51
CA ALA A 188 -27.36 15.94 6.33
C ALA A 188 -27.62 15.39 4.90
N ASN A 189 -26.87 15.83 3.90
CA ASN A 189 -27.00 15.40 2.51
C ASN A 189 -26.12 14.19 2.15
N PHE A 190 -25.34 13.69 3.10
CA PHE A 190 -24.55 12.47 2.91
C PHE A 190 -25.39 11.23 3.20
N THR A 191 -25.28 10.21 2.34
CA THR A 191 -25.97 8.93 2.50
C THR A 191 -25.25 8.01 3.49
N ALA A 192 -23.93 8.15 3.62
CA ALA A 192 -23.13 7.43 4.58
C ALA A 192 -21.94 8.28 5.06
N VAL A 193 -21.72 8.28 6.36
CA VAL A 193 -20.50 8.77 7.01
C VAL A 193 -20.08 7.72 8.02
N ASP A 194 -18.84 7.23 7.97
CA ASP A 194 -18.33 6.25 8.92
C ASP A 194 -16.83 6.44 9.19
N GLY A 195 -16.36 5.86 10.27
CA GLY A 195 -14.96 5.74 10.60
C GLY A 195 -14.46 4.31 10.40
N LEU A 196 -13.27 4.15 9.87
CA LEU A 196 -12.58 2.87 9.71
C LEU A 196 -11.28 2.92 10.48
N CYS A 197 -11.17 2.11 11.53
CA CYS A 197 -9.99 2.04 12.36
C CYS A 197 -9.17 0.79 12.07
N LEU A 198 -7.89 0.98 11.71
CA LEU A 198 -6.92 -0.10 11.61
C LEU A 198 -6.56 -0.60 13.00
N THR A 199 -6.69 -1.90 13.20
CA THR A 199 -6.29 -2.60 14.43
C THR A 199 -5.15 -3.58 14.13
N ASP A 200 -4.24 -3.75 15.08
CA ASP A 200 -3.05 -4.61 14.91
C ASP A 200 -3.39 -6.09 14.69
N ASP A 201 -4.54 -6.54 15.25
CA ASP A 201 -4.89 -7.97 15.27
C ASP A 201 -5.91 -8.43 14.21
N VAL A 202 -6.82 -7.56 13.79
CA VAL A 202 -8.01 -7.98 13.04
C VAL A 202 -8.22 -7.28 11.70
N GLY A 203 -7.47 -6.25 11.39
CA GLY A 203 -7.67 -5.44 10.19
C GLY A 203 -8.47 -4.16 10.47
N PHE A 204 -9.41 -3.81 9.61
CA PHE A 204 -10.21 -2.59 9.78
C PHE A 204 -11.55 -2.87 10.44
N VAL A 205 -11.91 -2.03 11.39
CA VAL A 205 -13.17 -2.07 12.13
C VAL A 205 -13.96 -0.80 11.88
N SER A 206 -15.25 -0.92 11.55
CA SER A 206 -16.15 0.22 11.46
C SER A 206 -16.40 0.82 12.85
N VAL A 207 -16.31 2.13 12.95
CA VAL A 207 -16.58 2.86 14.18
C VAL A 207 -18.08 2.87 14.51
N SER A 208 -18.93 2.96 13.49
CA SER A 208 -20.38 2.92 13.65
C SER A 208 -20.90 1.49 13.93
N ASN A 209 -20.21 0.46 13.45
CA ASN A 209 -20.56 -0.94 13.66
C ASN A 209 -19.31 -1.78 14.00
N PRO A 210 -18.88 -1.79 15.28
CA PRO A 210 -17.66 -2.49 15.72
C PRO A 210 -17.65 -3.99 15.47
N GLU A 211 -18.78 -4.62 15.25
CA GLU A 211 -18.86 -6.03 14.87
C GLU A 211 -18.51 -6.27 13.38
N SER A 212 -18.55 -5.20 12.57
CA SER A 212 -18.17 -5.23 11.17
C SER A 212 -16.67 -5.13 11.02
N VAL A 213 -16.01 -6.27 10.82
CA VAL A 213 -14.55 -6.37 10.66
C VAL A 213 -14.22 -6.64 9.19
N LEU A 214 -13.52 -5.69 8.56
CA LEU A 214 -12.97 -5.85 7.22
C LEU A 214 -11.57 -6.48 7.34
N ARG A 215 -11.49 -7.78 7.21
CA ARG A 215 -10.23 -8.52 7.26
C ARG A 215 -9.56 -8.51 5.90
N LEU A 216 -8.51 -7.72 5.76
CA LEU A 216 -7.65 -7.73 4.57
C LEU A 216 -6.83 -9.01 4.47
N TYR A 217 -6.49 -9.59 5.61
CA TYR A 217 -5.63 -10.77 5.68
C TYR A 217 -6.29 -11.83 6.56
N LYS A 218 -6.47 -13.04 6.03
CA LYS A 218 -6.40 -14.20 6.92
C LYS A 218 -4.97 -14.21 7.46
N LYS A 219 -4.79 -14.27 8.81
CA LYS A 219 -3.47 -14.51 9.42
C LYS A 219 -2.72 -15.48 8.51
N PRO A 220 -1.51 -15.19 8.04
CA PRO A 220 -0.78 -16.11 7.21
C PRO A 220 -0.58 -17.38 8.03
N THR A 221 -1.35 -18.40 7.75
CA THR A 221 -0.88 -19.75 8.00
C THR A 221 0.41 -19.83 7.19
N LYS A 222 1.52 -20.19 7.78
CA LYS A 222 2.92 -20.19 7.30
C LYS A 222 3.19 -20.47 5.80
N LYS A 223 2.19 -20.31 4.91
CA LYS A 223 2.26 -20.47 3.47
C LYS A 223 1.49 -19.34 2.78
N SER A 224 2.25 -18.52 2.07
CA SER A 224 1.84 -17.59 1.01
C SER A 224 1.02 -16.35 1.40
N LEU A 225 1.70 -15.26 1.70
CA LEU A 225 1.28 -13.94 1.21
C LEU A 225 1.61 -13.91 -0.28
N SER A 226 0.66 -14.21 -1.13
CA SER A 226 0.87 -14.08 -2.55
C SER A 226 0.48 -12.67 -2.96
N LEU A 227 1.43 -11.91 -3.47
CA LEU A 227 1.25 -10.73 -4.33
C LEU A 227 0.21 -10.95 -5.46
N LYS A 228 -0.29 -12.20 -5.64
CA LYS A 228 -1.32 -12.59 -6.60
C LYS A 228 -2.63 -11.81 -6.48
N LYS A 229 -2.86 -11.08 -5.37
CA LYS A 229 -4.05 -10.24 -5.22
C LYS A 229 -3.82 -8.77 -5.55
N LEU A 230 -2.58 -8.26 -5.43
CA LEU A 230 -2.23 -6.89 -5.82
C LEU A 230 -2.00 -6.73 -7.34
N ILE A 231 -1.73 -7.83 -8.04
CA ILE A 231 -1.40 -7.83 -9.48
C ILE A 231 -2.57 -8.39 -10.32
N LYS A 232 -3.76 -8.52 -9.76
CA LYS A 232 -4.98 -8.84 -10.50
C LYS A 232 -5.83 -7.60 -10.78
N LEU A 233 -5.17 -6.48 -11.08
CA LEU A 233 -5.76 -5.36 -11.79
C LEU A 233 -5.15 -5.30 -13.18
#